data_1e566157b9c36d7df3665a2d1d89edb2
#
_entry.id   1e566157b9c36d7df3665a2d1d89edb2
#
_cell.length_a   1.000
_cell.length_b   1.000
_cell.length_c   1.000
_cell.angle_alpha   90.00
_cell.angle_beta   90.00
_cell.angle_gamma   90.00
#
_symmetry.space_group_name_H-M   'P 1'
#
loop_
_entity.id
_entity.type
_entity.pdbx_description
1 polymer ?
#
loop_
_entity_poly.entity_id
_entity_poly.type
_entity_poly.pdbx_seq_one_letter_code
_entity_poly.pdbx_strand_id
1 'polypeptide(L)'
;MPDKKAMSQPGINISQEFLSNILGAIYDAALDEAAWVSCLETIRAGFAGNYASLIVRTETTEDIGLIVSAGVNQPNLDPGNPYIAMSPFAGMVPDQIVTLGDVISERDWRASDYYLSYCKPQDVFHVIAADISTRNGGIYGLR
;
A
#
# COMPACT_ATOMS: atom_id res chain seq x y z
N MET A 1 -32.56 7.78 -28.06
CA MET A 1 -31.48 7.14 -27.31
C MET A 1 -30.63 8.25 -26.74
N PRO A 2 -30.66 8.46 -25.43
CA PRO A 2 -29.79 9.44 -24.86
C PRO A 2 -28.37 8.88 -24.81
N ASP A 3 -27.43 9.64 -25.34
CA ASP A 3 -26.00 9.36 -25.30
C ASP A 3 -25.54 9.17 -23.87
N LYS A 4 -25.02 7.96 -23.58
CA LYS A 4 -24.22 7.72 -22.40
C LYS A 4 -22.93 8.51 -22.54
N LYS A 5 -22.94 9.75 -22.05
CA LYS A 5 -21.74 10.53 -21.79
C LYS A 5 -20.91 9.74 -20.78
N ALA A 6 -19.93 9.00 -21.28
CA ALA A 6 -18.92 8.37 -20.45
C ALA A 6 -18.29 9.46 -19.59
N MET A 7 -18.59 9.46 -18.30
CA MET A 7 -17.86 10.27 -17.34
C MET A 7 -16.45 9.67 -17.31
N SER A 8 -15.54 10.30 -18.06
CA SER A 8 -14.11 10.04 -17.90
C SER A 8 -13.74 10.41 -16.46
N GLN A 9 -13.42 9.42 -15.67
CA GLN A 9 -12.79 9.66 -14.38
C GLN A 9 -11.52 10.47 -14.62
N PRO A 10 -11.24 11.51 -13.80
CA PRO A 10 -9.99 12.22 -13.91
C PRO A 10 -8.87 11.23 -13.66
N GLY A 11 -8.19 10.83 -14.71
CA GLY A 11 -6.98 10.02 -14.61
C GLY A 11 -5.95 10.80 -13.80
N ILE A 12 -5.29 10.16 -12.84
CA ILE A 12 -4.13 10.74 -12.17
C ILE A 12 -3.10 10.99 -13.27
N ASN A 13 -2.89 12.26 -13.59
CA ASN A 13 -1.90 12.64 -14.57
C ASN A 13 -0.53 12.59 -13.88
N ILE A 14 0.11 11.43 -13.95
CA ILE A 14 1.47 11.25 -13.44
C ILE A 14 2.40 12.04 -14.34
N SER A 15 2.90 13.17 -13.85
CA SER A 15 3.88 13.96 -14.57
C SER A 15 5.21 13.21 -14.71
N GLN A 16 5.95 13.51 -15.78
CA GLN A 16 7.29 12.95 -15.95
C GLN A 16 8.23 13.32 -14.79
N GLU A 17 8.07 14.52 -14.25
CA GLU A 17 8.80 14.97 -13.07
C GLU A 17 8.50 14.12 -11.84
N PHE A 18 7.22 13.83 -11.59
CA PHE A 18 6.82 12.98 -10.47
C PHE A 18 7.38 11.56 -10.59
N LEU A 19 7.31 10.97 -11.79
CA LEU A 19 7.88 9.65 -12.05
C LEU A 19 9.41 9.65 -11.83
N SER A 20 10.11 10.66 -12.31
CA SER A 20 11.55 10.81 -12.11
C SER A 20 11.91 10.94 -10.62
N ASN A 21 11.16 11.72 -9.86
CA ASN A 21 11.36 11.88 -8.42
C ASN A 21 11.16 10.57 -7.65
N ILE A 22 10.12 9.80 -7.97
CA ILE A 22 9.88 8.49 -7.35
C ILE A 22 11.02 7.52 -7.67
N LEU A 23 11.43 7.44 -8.93
CA LEU A 23 12.54 6.56 -9.31
C LEU A 23 13.82 6.92 -8.56
N GLY A 24 14.16 8.20 -8.47
CA GLY A 24 15.30 8.68 -7.69
C GLY A 24 15.20 8.28 -6.22
N ALA A 25 14.04 8.47 -5.61
CA ALA A 25 13.79 8.11 -4.21
C ALA A 25 13.91 6.59 -3.96
N ILE A 26 13.46 5.75 -4.90
CA ILE A 26 13.60 4.29 -4.80
C ILE A 26 15.07 3.87 -4.87
N TYR A 27 15.85 4.45 -5.78
CA TYR A 27 17.29 4.16 -5.86
C TYR A 27 18.05 4.60 -4.62
N ASP A 28 17.73 5.76 -4.07
CA ASP A 28 18.34 6.23 -2.82
C ASP A 28 18.00 5.29 -1.65
N ALA A 29 16.75 4.85 -1.55
CA ALA A 29 16.30 3.92 -0.52
C ALA A 29 16.91 2.52 -0.67
N ALA A 30 17.22 2.10 -1.89
CA ALA A 30 17.92 0.83 -2.13
C ALA A 30 19.37 0.84 -1.62
N LEU A 31 19.98 2.01 -1.52
CA LEU A 31 21.36 2.20 -1.04
C LEU A 31 21.44 2.57 0.45
N ASP A 32 20.38 3.14 0.99
CA ASP A 32 20.29 3.58 2.39
C ASP A 32 18.90 3.25 2.96
N GLU A 33 18.86 2.33 3.89
CA GLU A 33 17.60 1.88 4.53
C GLU A 33 16.85 3.06 5.19
N ALA A 34 17.54 4.04 5.72
CA ALA A 34 16.93 5.22 6.32
C ALA A 34 16.14 6.08 5.31
N ALA A 35 16.44 5.97 4.03
CA ALA A 35 15.75 6.72 2.97
C ALA A 35 14.37 6.14 2.60
N TRP A 36 13.98 4.96 3.09
CA TRP A 36 12.67 4.38 2.79
C TRP A 36 11.50 5.22 3.27
N VAL A 37 11.61 5.86 4.43
CA VAL A 37 10.55 6.75 4.95
C VAL A 37 10.33 7.92 3.99
N SER A 38 11.40 8.54 3.52
CA SER A 38 11.33 9.65 2.55
C SER A 38 10.78 9.19 1.19
N CYS A 39 11.15 8.00 0.74
CA CYS A 39 10.62 7.39 -0.48
C CYS A 39 9.10 7.17 -0.37
N LEU A 40 8.63 6.58 0.71
CA LEU A 40 7.22 6.36 0.97
C LEU A 40 6.43 7.67 1.10
N GLU A 41 7.01 8.70 1.69
CA GLU A 41 6.40 10.03 1.74
C GLU A 41 6.23 10.63 0.34
N THR A 42 7.20 10.45 -0.54
CA THR A 42 7.10 10.88 -1.94
C THR A 42 5.96 10.15 -2.66
N ILE A 43 5.83 8.84 -2.46
CA ILE A 43 4.73 8.04 -3.01
C ILE A 43 3.39 8.51 -2.44
N ARG A 44 3.29 8.59 -1.12
CA ARG A 44 2.08 9.03 -0.43
C ARG A 44 1.58 10.38 -0.94
N ALA A 45 2.46 11.36 -1.03
CA ALA A 45 2.13 12.69 -1.50
C ALA A 45 1.67 12.70 -2.95
N GLY A 46 2.31 11.91 -3.81
CA GLY A 46 1.97 11.80 -5.21
C GLY A 46 0.58 11.20 -5.47
N PHE A 47 0.15 10.29 -4.61
CA PHE A 47 -1.18 9.71 -4.66
C PHE A 47 -2.20 10.47 -3.79
N ALA A 48 -1.80 11.55 -3.13
CA ALA A 48 -2.63 12.28 -2.15
C ALA A 48 -3.24 11.33 -1.08
N GLY A 49 -2.48 10.32 -0.71
CA GLY A 49 -2.90 9.29 0.25
C GLY A 49 -2.72 9.73 1.71
N ASN A 50 -3.43 9.08 2.62
CA ASN A 50 -3.30 9.31 4.05
C ASN A 50 -2.01 8.71 4.59
N TYR A 51 -1.62 7.53 4.06
CA TYR A 51 -0.37 6.90 4.39
C TYR A 51 0.13 5.99 3.25
N ALA A 52 1.40 5.63 3.32
CA ALA A 52 2.00 4.57 2.50
C ALA A 52 2.87 3.68 3.39
N SER A 53 2.86 2.38 3.15
CA SER A 53 3.68 1.43 3.91
C SER A 53 4.39 0.43 3.01
N LEU A 54 5.58 0.03 3.44
CA LEU A 54 6.34 -1.06 2.87
C LEU A 54 6.50 -2.15 3.94
N ILE A 55 6.03 -3.34 3.63
CA ILE A 55 6.14 -4.52 4.49
C ILE A 55 7.15 -5.46 3.84
N VAL A 56 8.24 -5.75 4.53
CA VAL A 56 9.27 -6.69 4.06
C VAL A 56 9.08 -8.02 4.77
N ARG A 57 8.82 -9.07 4.03
CA ARG A 57 8.70 -10.44 4.53
C ARG A 57 9.89 -11.25 4.03
N THR A 58 10.56 -11.92 4.94
CA THR A 58 11.64 -12.86 4.62
C THR A 58 11.06 -14.20 4.13
N GLU A 59 11.92 -15.07 3.61
CA GLU A 59 11.52 -16.42 3.12
C GLU A 59 10.83 -17.30 4.17
N THR A 60 11.13 -17.08 5.44
CA THR A 60 10.47 -17.76 6.54
C THR A 60 9.15 -17.05 6.83
N THR A 61 8.05 -17.67 6.45
CA THR A 61 6.68 -17.13 6.45
C THR A 61 6.15 -16.69 7.82
N GLU A 62 6.88 -16.92 8.89
CA GLU A 62 6.49 -16.54 10.25
C GLU A 62 7.04 -15.21 10.70
N ASP A 63 7.95 -14.61 9.94
CA ASP A 63 8.63 -13.38 10.32
C ASP A 63 8.27 -12.23 9.38
N ILE A 64 7.48 -11.29 9.88
CA ILE A 64 7.35 -9.97 9.26
C ILE A 64 8.62 -9.21 9.64
N GLY A 65 9.61 -9.21 8.74
CA GLY A 65 10.93 -8.70 9.05
C GLY A 65 10.97 -7.20 9.35
N LEU A 66 10.37 -6.39 8.49
CA LEU A 66 10.42 -4.92 8.59
C LEU A 66 9.11 -4.32 8.09
N ILE A 67 8.60 -3.34 8.82
CA ILE A 67 7.53 -2.46 8.36
C ILE A 67 8.03 -1.03 8.41
N VAL A 68 8.00 -0.35 7.27
CA VAL A 68 8.30 1.09 7.16
C VAL A 68 7.05 1.80 6.67
N SER A 69 6.75 2.95 7.21
CA SER A 69 5.61 3.73 6.77
C SER A 69 5.87 5.23 6.80
N ALA A 70 5.07 5.95 6.02
CA ALA A 70 5.00 7.40 5.98
C ALA A 70 3.54 7.85 6.04
N GLY A 71 3.27 8.96 6.67
CA GLY A 71 1.94 9.56 6.80
C GLY A 71 1.62 10.02 8.21
N VAL A 72 0.47 10.68 8.33
CA VAL A 72 -0.05 11.19 9.60
C VAL A 72 -0.80 10.06 10.32
N ASN A 73 -0.67 9.98 11.65
CA ASN A 73 -1.33 8.95 12.47
C ASN A 73 -0.95 7.52 12.08
N GLN A 74 0.34 7.25 12.09
CA GLN A 74 0.82 5.91 11.79
C GLN A 74 0.16 4.89 12.73
N PRO A 75 -0.43 3.83 12.15
CA PRO A 75 -0.92 2.72 12.96
C PRO A 75 0.22 2.08 13.75
N ASN A 76 -0.14 1.37 14.80
CA ASN A 76 0.82 0.50 15.46
C ASN A 76 1.29 -0.57 14.47
N LEU A 77 2.48 -0.36 13.94
CA LEU A 77 3.12 -1.26 12.97
C LEU A 77 3.94 -2.37 13.65
N ASP A 78 3.66 -2.63 14.92
CA ASP A 78 4.23 -3.80 15.58
C ASP A 78 3.90 -5.06 14.77
N PRO A 79 4.90 -5.83 14.34
CA PRO A 79 4.69 -7.10 13.64
C PRO A 79 3.77 -8.08 14.38
N GLY A 80 3.67 -7.96 15.70
CA GLY A 80 2.74 -8.71 16.54
C GLY A 80 1.28 -8.20 16.50
N ASN A 81 1.00 -7.11 15.78
CA ASN A 81 -0.36 -6.59 15.70
C ASN A 81 -1.29 -7.56 14.94
N PRO A 82 -2.36 -8.09 15.58
CA PRO A 82 -3.23 -9.08 14.97
C PRO A 82 -3.94 -8.56 13.71
N TYR A 83 -4.13 -7.25 13.58
CA TYR A 83 -4.79 -6.65 12.42
C TYR A 83 -3.99 -6.82 11.13
N ILE A 84 -2.68 -6.98 11.18
CA ILE A 84 -1.86 -7.22 9.99
C ILE A 84 -2.25 -8.53 9.32
N ALA A 85 -2.49 -9.58 10.10
CA ALA A 85 -2.92 -10.89 9.59
C ALA A 85 -4.38 -10.90 9.10
N MET A 86 -5.20 -9.96 9.57
CA MET A 86 -6.61 -9.83 9.18
C MET A 86 -6.82 -8.99 7.93
N SER A 87 -5.76 -8.41 7.36
CA SER A 87 -5.84 -7.60 6.15
C SER A 87 -6.38 -8.43 4.97
N PRO A 88 -7.34 -7.89 4.19
CA PRO A 88 -7.84 -8.56 2.98
C PRO A 88 -6.76 -8.71 1.91
N PHE A 89 -5.64 -8.01 2.05
CA PHE A 89 -4.47 -8.10 1.16
C PHE A 89 -3.46 -9.18 1.60
N ALA A 90 -3.75 -9.93 2.65
CA ALA A 90 -2.92 -11.07 3.03
C ALA A 90 -3.03 -12.18 1.97
N GLY A 91 -1.88 -12.76 1.61
CA GLY A 91 -1.85 -13.87 0.65
C GLY A 91 -2.16 -13.50 -0.80
N MET A 92 -1.95 -12.24 -1.19
CA MET A 92 -2.08 -11.79 -2.59
C MET A 92 -1.13 -12.55 -3.51
N VAL A 93 -1.54 -12.69 -4.77
CA VAL A 93 -0.65 -13.16 -5.83
C VAL A 93 0.43 -12.09 -6.06
N PRO A 94 1.73 -12.44 -5.99
CA PRO A 94 2.80 -11.48 -6.22
C PRO A 94 2.79 -10.87 -7.62
N ASP A 95 3.42 -9.70 -7.73
CA ASP A 95 3.67 -8.99 -8.99
C ASP A 95 2.38 -8.52 -9.71
N GLN A 96 1.32 -8.30 -8.94
CA GLN A 96 0.07 -7.69 -9.38
C GLN A 96 -0.27 -6.47 -8.54
N ILE A 97 -0.80 -5.44 -9.18
CA ILE A 97 -1.38 -4.28 -8.49
C ILE A 97 -2.87 -4.53 -8.34
N VAL A 98 -3.37 -4.46 -7.13
CA VAL A 98 -4.79 -4.63 -6.81
C VAL A 98 -5.31 -3.44 -6.04
N THR A 99 -6.60 -3.17 -6.21
CA THR A 99 -7.35 -2.22 -5.40
C THR A 99 -8.22 -2.95 -4.39
N LEU A 100 -8.77 -2.24 -3.44
CA LEU A 100 -9.68 -2.82 -2.47
C LEU A 100 -10.84 -3.60 -3.14
N GLY A 101 -11.41 -3.03 -4.22
CA GLY A 101 -12.52 -3.65 -4.93
C GLY A 101 -12.19 -4.96 -5.64
N ASP A 102 -10.91 -5.25 -5.88
CA ASP A 102 -10.47 -6.52 -6.50
C ASP A 102 -10.42 -7.66 -5.49
N VAL A 103 -10.32 -7.37 -4.19
CA VAL A 103 -10.11 -8.38 -3.15
C VAL A 103 -11.31 -8.57 -2.22
N ILE A 104 -12.15 -7.56 -2.06
CA ILE A 104 -13.31 -7.60 -1.16
C ILE A 104 -14.43 -6.70 -1.68
N SER A 105 -15.69 -7.11 -1.47
CA SER A 105 -16.82 -6.22 -1.76
C SER A 105 -16.87 -5.03 -0.80
N GLU A 106 -17.41 -3.90 -1.24
CA GLU A 106 -17.57 -2.72 -0.37
C GLU A 106 -18.41 -3.03 0.86
N ARG A 107 -19.47 -3.83 0.71
CA ARG A 107 -20.33 -4.26 1.80
C ARG A 107 -19.54 -5.02 2.86
N ASP A 108 -18.76 -6.03 2.45
CA ASP A 108 -18.01 -6.87 3.36
C ASP A 108 -16.84 -6.10 3.99
N TRP A 109 -16.25 -5.19 3.23
CA TRP A 109 -15.22 -4.28 3.73
C TRP A 109 -15.76 -3.41 4.87
N ARG A 110 -16.89 -2.74 4.66
CA ARG A 110 -17.51 -1.88 5.69
C ARG A 110 -17.92 -2.65 6.94
N ALA A 111 -18.21 -3.93 6.83
CA ALA A 111 -18.59 -4.80 7.93
C ALA A 111 -17.41 -5.50 8.61
N SER A 112 -16.21 -5.45 8.02
CA SER A 112 -15.05 -6.18 8.53
C SER A 112 -14.48 -5.54 9.81
N ASP A 113 -14.02 -6.38 10.74
CA ASP A 113 -13.34 -5.92 11.95
C ASP A 113 -12.06 -5.15 11.62
N TYR A 114 -11.36 -5.57 10.57
CA TYR A 114 -10.17 -4.89 10.09
C TYR A 114 -10.45 -3.43 9.71
N TYR A 115 -11.52 -3.19 8.93
CA TYR A 115 -11.91 -1.83 8.59
C TYR A 115 -12.38 -1.04 9.80
N LEU A 116 -13.31 -1.59 10.58
CA LEU A 116 -13.96 -0.87 11.68
C LEU A 116 -12.97 -0.51 12.81
N SER A 117 -12.08 -1.41 13.14
CA SER A 117 -11.18 -1.27 14.29
C SER A 117 -9.82 -0.69 13.94
N TYR A 118 -9.37 -0.85 12.70
CA TYR A 118 -8.02 -0.48 12.30
C TYR A 118 -7.98 0.63 11.25
N CYS A 119 -8.72 0.50 10.15
CA CYS A 119 -8.64 1.45 9.04
C CYS A 119 -9.49 2.70 9.25
N LYS A 120 -10.74 2.53 9.71
CA LYS A 120 -11.67 3.63 9.91
C LYS A 120 -11.17 4.70 10.89
N PRO A 121 -10.56 4.37 12.03
CA PRO A 121 -10.02 5.38 12.95
C PRO A 121 -8.89 6.22 12.35
N GLN A 122 -8.27 5.74 11.27
CA GLN A 122 -7.17 6.40 10.58
C GLN A 122 -7.61 7.08 9.28
N ASP A 123 -8.91 7.10 9.02
CA ASP A 123 -9.49 7.64 7.78
C ASP A 123 -8.95 6.93 6.52
N VAL A 124 -8.79 5.61 6.60
CA VAL A 124 -8.37 4.76 5.48
C VAL A 124 -9.58 3.97 4.99
N PHE A 125 -10.02 4.22 3.77
CA PHE A 125 -11.09 3.47 3.11
C PHE A 125 -10.61 2.82 1.82
N HIS A 126 -9.96 3.56 0.95
CA HIS A 126 -9.43 3.08 -0.32
C HIS A 126 -7.97 2.66 -0.16
N VAL A 127 -7.63 1.51 -0.70
CA VAL A 127 -6.27 0.98 -0.67
C VAL A 127 -5.88 0.47 -2.05
N ILE A 128 -4.66 0.80 -2.45
CA ILE A 128 -3.95 0.18 -3.57
C ILE A 128 -2.82 -0.65 -2.97
N ALA A 129 -2.66 -1.86 -3.43
CA ALA A 129 -1.69 -2.78 -2.90
C ALA A 129 -0.94 -3.53 -4.00
N ALA A 130 0.33 -3.82 -3.75
CA ALA A 130 1.13 -4.71 -4.56
C ALA A 130 2.09 -5.50 -3.67
N ASP A 131 2.17 -6.80 -3.87
CA ASP A 131 3.22 -7.65 -3.34
C ASP A 131 4.23 -7.92 -4.45
N ILE A 132 5.50 -7.66 -4.21
CA ILE A 132 6.59 -7.81 -5.18
C ILE A 132 7.46 -8.96 -4.72
N SER A 133 7.60 -9.98 -5.58
CA SER A 133 8.49 -11.10 -5.31
C SER A 133 9.96 -10.73 -5.50
N THR A 134 10.82 -11.30 -4.68
CA THR A 134 12.26 -11.15 -4.79
C THR A 134 12.89 -12.44 -5.29
N ARG A 135 14.13 -12.36 -5.81
CA ARG A 135 14.87 -13.54 -6.27
C ARG A 135 15.13 -14.56 -5.18
N ASN A 136 15.13 -14.13 -3.92
CA ASN A 136 15.44 -14.96 -2.75
C ASN A 136 14.17 -15.47 -2.03
N GLY A 137 13.00 -15.40 -2.68
CA GLY A 137 11.72 -15.86 -2.11
C GLY A 137 11.07 -14.91 -1.09
N GLY A 138 11.69 -13.77 -0.79
CA GLY A 138 11.10 -12.71 0.02
C GLY A 138 10.00 -11.95 -0.73
N ILE A 139 9.12 -11.29 0.00
CA ILE A 139 8.04 -10.46 -0.55
C ILE A 139 8.13 -9.06 0.04
N TYR A 140 8.07 -8.06 -0.84
CA TYR A 140 7.90 -6.66 -0.47
C TYR A 140 6.46 -6.25 -0.75
N GLY A 141 5.70 -5.96 0.29
CA GLY A 141 4.32 -5.49 0.19
C GLY A 141 4.26 -3.97 0.26
N LEU A 142 3.77 -3.32 -0.81
CA LEU A 142 3.48 -1.89 -0.84
C LEU A 142 1.97 -1.68 -0.66
N ARG A 143 1.60 -0.77 0.21
CA ARG A 143 0.21 -0.36 0.49
C ARG A 143 0.09 1.14 0.47
#